data_731983bf1906c68ec64ad5fdc3aeb90b
#
_entry.id   731983bf1906c68ec64ad5fdc3aeb90b
#
_cell.length_a   1.000
_cell.length_b   1.000
_cell.length_c   1.000
_cell.angle_alpha   90.00
_cell.angle_beta   90.00
_cell.angle_gamma   90.00
#
_symmetry.space_group_name_H-M   'P 1'
#
loop_
_entity.id
_entity.type
_entity.pdbx_description
1 polymer ?
#
loop_
_entity_poly.entity_id
_entity_poly.type
_entity_poly.pdbx_seq_one_letter_code
_entity_poly.pdbx_strand_id
1 'polypeptide(L)'
;AYEILIGLVGSEMCIRDRPYVDKNRIGIWGWSYGGYMTIMSMSEGTPVFKAGVAVAAVTDWNYYDTVYGERFMRTPKENAEGYKASSTFTRADKLHGNLLLVHGMADDNVHFQNCAEYAEQLVQLGKQFDMQVYTNRNHSIYGGNTRLHLYTRLTNFFNKELK
;
A
#
# COMPACT_ATOMS: atom_id res chain seq x y z
N ALA A 1 -14.43 -7.22 9.25
CA ALA A 1 -13.56 -6.44 8.34
C ALA A 1 -13.98 -4.97 8.33
N TYR A 2 -15.30 -4.69 8.25
CA TYR A 2 -15.83 -3.31 8.24
C TYR A 2 -15.54 -2.54 9.53
N GLU A 3 -15.63 -3.21 10.68
CA GLU A 3 -15.36 -2.59 11.99
C GLU A 3 -13.89 -2.28 12.23
N ILE A 4 -12.96 -3.06 11.64
CA ILE A 4 -11.52 -2.80 11.72
C ILE A 4 -11.14 -1.56 10.89
N LEU A 5 -11.77 -1.38 9.73
CA LEU A 5 -11.58 -0.18 8.89
C LEU A 5 -12.13 1.07 9.57
N ILE A 6 -13.27 0.99 10.25
CA ILE A 6 -13.83 2.09 11.06
C ILE A 6 -12.88 2.45 12.21
N GLY A 7 -12.23 1.47 12.84
CA GLY A 7 -11.25 1.71 13.90
C GLY A 7 -9.98 2.42 13.41
N LEU A 8 -9.51 2.11 12.20
CA LEU A 8 -8.36 2.79 11.57
C LEU A 8 -8.72 4.22 11.15
N VAL A 9 -9.86 4.43 10.54
CA VAL A 9 -10.38 5.77 10.19
C VAL A 9 -10.59 6.61 11.46
N GLY A 10 -11.01 6.01 12.57
CA GLY A 10 -11.12 6.69 13.86
C GLY A 10 -9.79 7.17 14.43
N SER A 11 -8.70 6.42 14.24
CA SER A 11 -7.37 6.82 14.70
C SER A 11 -6.80 8.00 13.91
N GLU A 12 -7.11 8.11 12.63
CA GLU A 12 -6.71 9.23 11.77
C GLU A 12 -7.42 10.53 12.19
N MET A 13 -8.70 10.47 12.53
CA MET A 13 -9.43 11.61 13.06
C MET A 13 -8.82 12.10 14.37
N CYS A 14 -8.41 11.20 15.27
CA CYS A 14 -7.73 11.56 16.52
C CYS A 14 -6.39 12.27 16.29
N ILE A 15 -5.68 11.99 15.20
CA ILE A 15 -4.43 12.68 14.83
C ILE A 15 -4.75 14.05 14.23
N ARG A 16 -5.67 14.09 13.27
CA ARG A 16 -6.05 15.34 12.55
C ARG A 16 -6.59 16.43 13.46
N ASP A 17 -7.24 16.06 14.57
CA ASP A 17 -7.86 17.00 15.51
C ASP A 17 -6.87 17.61 16.50
N ARG A 18 -5.60 17.17 16.45
CA ARG A 18 -4.57 17.77 17.32
C ARG A 18 -4.12 19.12 16.79
N PRO A 19 -4.02 20.17 17.65
CA PRO A 19 -3.70 21.52 17.21
C PRO A 19 -2.27 21.69 16.67
N TYR A 20 -1.38 20.71 16.93
CA TYR A 20 0.00 20.69 16.44
C TYR A 20 0.18 19.89 15.14
N VAL A 21 -0.88 19.30 14.60
CA VAL A 21 -0.84 18.54 13.33
C VAL A 21 -1.31 19.40 12.18
N ASP A 22 -0.47 19.52 11.16
CA ASP A 22 -0.89 20.10 9.89
C ASP A 22 -1.72 19.09 9.08
N LYS A 23 -3.01 19.32 9.03
CA LYS A 23 -4.00 18.43 8.38
C LYS A 23 -3.76 18.27 6.88
N ASN A 24 -3.02 19.18 6.26
CA ASN A 24 -2.72 19.17 4.83
C ASN A 24 -1.40 18.44 4.50
N ARG A 25 -0.65 18.01 5.52
CA ARG A 25 0.66 17.39 5.37
C ARG A 25 0.76 16.07 6.11
N ILE A 26 -0.24 15.21 5.95
CA ILE A 26 -0.26 13.88 6.56
C ILE A 26 0.17 12.85 5.50
N GLY A 27 1.17 12.05 5.84
CA GLY A 27 1.61 10.91 5.05
C GLY A 27 1.31 9.59 5.74
N ILE A 28 1.24 8.51 4.96
CA ILE A 28 1.08 7.14 5.44
C ILE A 28 2.13 6.24 4.80
N TRP A 29 2.65 5.27 5.54
CA TRP A 29 3.46 4.23 4.95
C TRP A 29 3.28 2.89 5.64
N GLY A 30 3.55 1.84 4.91
CA GLY A 30 3.52 0.50 5.47
C GLY A 30 4.26 -0.51 4.62
N TRP A 31 4.57 -1.64 5.24
CA TRP A 31 5.29 -2.76 4.64
C TRP A 31 4.43 -4.01 4.64
N SER A 32 4.42 -4.78 3.55
CA SER A 32 3.66 -6.03 3.43
C SER A 32 2.15 -5.77 3.59
N TYR A 33 1.51 -6.33 4.61
CA TYR A 33 0.13 -6.00 4.96
C TYR A 33 -0.07 -4.50 5.23
N GLY A 34 0.93 -3.84 5.86
CA GLY A 34 0.90 -2.38 6.05
C GLY A 34 0.96 -1.61 4.72
N GLY A 35 1.65 -2.13 3.71
CA GLY A 35 1.65 -1.60 2.36
C GLY A 35 0.28 -1.73 1.69
N TYR A 36 -0.39 -2.88 1.86
CA TYR A 36 -1.78 -3.08 1.45
C TYR A 36 -2.70 -2.05 2.10
N MET A 37 -2.60 -1.87 3.42
CA MET A 37 -3.40 -0.88 4.16
C MET A 37 -3.11 0.56 3.71
N THR A 38 -1.87 0.87 3.33
CA THR A 38 -1.51 2.18 2.76
C THR A 38 -2.27 2.44 1.47
N ILE A 39 -2.26 1.49 0.53
CA ILE A 39 -2.99 1.62 -0.74
C ILE A 39 -4.50 1.73 -0.48
N MET A 40 -5.05 0.87 0.38
CA MET A 40 -6.47 0.89 0.73
C MET A 40 -6.88 2.24 1.32
N SER A 41 -6.13 2.76 2.29
CA SER A 41 -6.42 4.04 2.94
C SER A 41 -6.31 5.24 1.98
N MET A 42 -5.40 5.17 0.99
CA MET A 42 -5.29 6.20 -0.05
C MET A 42 -6.34 6.07 -1.15
N SER A 43 -7.14 5.01 -1.15
CA SER A 43 -8.20 4.75 -2.13
C SER A 43 -9.60 4.72 -1.49
N GLU A 44 -9.72 5.14 -0.23
CA GLU A 44 -10.98 5.14 0.52
C GLU A 44 -11.50 6.57 0.74
N GLY A 45 -12.81 6.71 0.68
CA GLY A 45 -13.58 7.83 1.22
C GLY A 45 -13.05 9.23 0.92
N THR A 46 -13.02 10.05 1.96
CA THR A 46 -12.47 11.42 1.89
C THR A 46 -10.95 11.39 1.95
N PRO A 47 -10.25 12.06 1.05
CA PRO A 47 -8.78 12.14 1.06
C PRO A 47 -8.24 12.68 2.38
N VAL A 48 -7.41 11.88 3.06
CA VAL A 48 -6.73 12.25 4.31
C VAL A 48 -5.23 12.39 4.07
N PHE A 49 -4.65 11.45 3.32
CA PHE A 49 -3.21 11.37 3.12
C PHE A 49 -2.80 12.09 1.85
N LYS A 50 -1.86 13.04 1.97
CA LYS A 50 -1.26 13.74 0.84
C LYS A 50 -0.24 12.87 0.10
N ALA A 51 0.44 11.98 0.83
CA ALA A 51 1.45 11.08 0.28
C ALA A 51 1.42 9.72 0.99
N GLY A 52 1.71 8.65 0.24
CA GLY A 52 1.83 7.30 0.79
C GLY A 52 2.97 6.50 0.20
N VAL A 53 3.56 5.62 1.00
CA VAL A 53 4.58 4.67 0.55
C VAL A 53 4.15 3.25 0.87
N ALA A 54 3.94 2.45 -0.16
CA ALA A 54 3.57 1.04 -0.04
C ALA A 54 4.76 0.15 -0.38
N VAL A 55 5.34 -0.48 0.64
CA VAL A 55 6.52 -1.33 0.50
C VAL A 55 6.12 -2.79 0.51
N ALA A 56 6.50 -3.55 -0.53
CA ALA A 56 6.24 -4.99 -0.66
C ALA A 56 4.78 -5.34 -0.35
N ALA A 57 3.85 -4.54 -0.89
CA ALA A 57 2.43 -4.62 -0.57
C ALA A 57 1.74 -5.80 -1.26
N VAL A 58 0.85 -6.47 -0.55
CA VAL A 58 -0.20 -7.27 -1.18
C VAL A 58 -1.17 -6.31 -1.87
N THR A 59 -1.55 -6.59 -3.10
CA THR A 59 -2.52 -5.78 -3.86
C THR A 59 -3.79 -6.55 -4.17
N ASP A 60 -3.67 -7.87 -4.27
CA ASP A 60 -4.80 -8.78 -4.39
C ASP A 60 -4.51 -10.08 -3.63
N TRP A 61 -5.46 -10.53 -2.83
CA TRP A 61 -5.31 -11.74 -2.01
C TRP A 61 -5.27 -13.03 -2.83
N ASN A 62 -5.67 -12.99 -4.10
CA ASN A 62 -5.45 -14.10 -5.04
C ASN A 62 -3.96 -14.30 -5.38
N TYR A 63 -3.12 -13.31 -5.16
CA TYR A 63 -1.67 -13.36 -5.40
C TYR A 63 -0.87 -13.71 -4.14
N TYR A 64 -1.54 -14.08 -3.05
CA TYR A 64 -0.89 -14.42 -1.79
C TYR A 64 -1.12 -15.89 -1.42
N ASP A 65 -0.36 -16.39 -0.42
CA ASP A 65 -0.40 -17.77 0.02
C ASP A 65 -1.81 -18.23 0.41
N THR A 66 -2.21 -19.40 -0.08
CA THR A 66 -3.51 -20.01 0.26
C THR A 66 -3.63 -20.30 1.75
N VAL A 67 -2.53 -20.76 2.38
CA VAL A 67 -2.51 -21.03 3.83
C VAL A 67 -2.83 -19.79 4.67
N TYR A 68 -2.55 -18.58 4.18
CA TYR A 68 -2.93 -17.33 4.81
C TYR A 68 -4.31 -16.86 4.34
N GLY A 69 -4.48 -16.66 3.02
CA GLY A 69 -5.69 -16.11 2.44
C GLY A 69 -6.93 -16.96 2.77
N GLU A 70 -6.87 -18.25 2.49
CA GLU A 70 -8.00 -19.16 2.68
C GLU A 70 -8.35 -19.38 4.15
N ARG A 71 -7.36 -19.30 5.04
CA ARG A 71 -7.59 -19.39 6.48
C ARG A 71 -8.55 -18.31 7.00
N PHE A 72 -8.48 -17.11 6.45
CA PHE A 72 -9.27 -15.95 6.92
C PHE A 72 -10.48 -15.65 6.04
N MET A 73 -10.39 -15.99 4.76
CA MET A 73 -11.37 -15.61 3.74
C MET A 73 -12.05 -16.80 3.07
N ARG A 74 -11.68 -18.05 3.39
CA ARG A 74 -12.01 -19.27 2.62
C ARG A 74 -11.38 -19.22 1.21
N THR A 75 -11.75 -20.18 0.36
CA THR A 75 -11.25 -20.20 -1.02
C THR A 75 -11.86 -19.07 -1.84
N PRO A 76 -11.17 -18.59 -2.91
CA PRO A 76 -11.74 -17.61 -3.83
C PRO A 76 -13.08 -18.05 -4.45
N LYS A 77 -13.26 -19.37 -4.64
CA LYS A 77 -14.51 -19.93 -5.17
C LYS A 77 -15.67 -19.80 -4.20
N GLU A 78 -15.41 -19.97 -2.89
CA GLU A 78 -16.44 -19.89 -1.84
C GLU A 78 -16.76 -18.46 -1.43
N ASN A 79 -15.81 -17.53 -1.62
CA ASN A 79 -15.94 -16.13 -1.18
C ASN A 79 -15.43 -15.15 -2.24
N ALA A 80 -15.86 -15.30 -3.48
CA ALA A 80 -15.46 -14.45 -4.59
C ALA A 80 -15.69 -12.94 -4.31
N GLU A 81 -16.82 -12.63 -3.68
CA GLU A 81 -17.15 -11.24 -3.33
C GLU A 81 -16.21 -10.67 -2.25
N GLY A 82 -15.78 -11.46 -1.28
CA GLY A 82 -14.80 -11.03 -0.27
C GLY A 82 -13.43 -10.73 -0.89
N TYR A 83 -12.96 -11.59 -1.80
CA TYR A 83 -11.71 -11.34 -2.53
C TYR A 83 -11.80 -10.09 -3.40
N LYS A 84 -12.89 -9.90 -4.12
CA LYS A 84 -13.15 -8.70 -4.91
C LYS A 84 -13.22 -7.44 -4.04
N ALA A 85 -13.94 -7.47 -2.94
CA ALA A 85 -14.11 -6.33 -2.04
C ALA A 85 -12.81 -5.92 -1.34
N SER A 86 -11.91 -6.88 -1.10
CA SER A 86 -10.59 -6.64 -0.47
C SER A 86 -9.46 -6.35 -1.47
N SER A 87 -9.70 -6.48 -2.77
CA SER A 87 -8.71 -6.17 -3.80
C SER A 87 -8.51 -4.65 -3.94
N THR A 88 -7.25 -4.21 -3.97
CA THR A 88 -6.91 -2.80 -4.20
C THR A 88 -7.27 -2.35 -5.62
N PHE A 89 -7.35 -3.29 -6.57
CA PHE A 89 -7.71 -3.02 -7.97
C PHE A 89 -9.11 -2.42 -8.12
N THR A 90 -10.06 -2.86 -7.29
CA THR A 90 -11.45 -2.37 -7.33
C THR A 90 -11.61 -0.92 -6.89
N ARG A 91 -10.54 -0.32 -6.37
CA ARG A 91 -10.52 1.04 -5.81
C ARG A 91 -9.40 1.89 -6.39
N ALA A 92 -8.64 1.37 -7.35
CA ALA A 92 -7.49 2.04 -7.94
C ALA A 92 -7.88 3.38 -8.61
N ASP A 93 -9.10 3.47 -9.14
CA ASP A 93 -9.68 4.70 -9.69
C ASP A 93 -9.84 5.81 -8.65
N LYS A 94 -10.02 5.45 -7.38
CA LYS A 94 -10.17 6.38 -6.25
C LYS A 94 -8.85 6.79 -5.61
N LEU A 95 -7.72 6.21 -6.04
CA LEU A 95 -6.42 6.57 -5.51
C LEU A 95 -6.21 8.09 -5.57
N HIS A 96 -5.91 8.68 -4.43
CA HIS A 96 -5.63 10.11 -4.27
C HIS A 96 -4.26 10.33 -3.62
N GLY A 97 -3.75 11.55 -3.72
CA GLY A 97 -2.41 11.89 -3.22
C GLY A 97 -1.28 11.27 -4.05
N ASN A 98 -0.06 11.40 -3.57
CA ASN A 98 1.14 10.91 -4.24
C ASN A 98 1.52 9.55 -3.68
N LEU A 99 1.61 8.53 -4.53
CA LEU A 99 1.97 7.17 -4.14
C LEU A 99 3.37 6.81 -4.60
N LEU A 100 4.17 6.23 -3.70
CA LEU A 100 5.41 5.54 -4.02
C LEU A 100 5.24 4.03 -3.77
N LEU A 101 5.31 3.23 -4.84
CA LEU A 101 5.38 1.78 -4.77
C LEU A 101 6.84 1.34 -4.63
N VAL A 102 7.12 0.47 -3.67
CA VAL A 102 8.47 -0.09 -3.46
C VAL A 102 8.40 -1.60 -3.38
N HIS A 103 9.24 -2.31 -4.15
CA HIS A 103 9.23 -3.78 -4.13
C HIS A 103 10.58 -4.40 -4.47
N GLY A 104 10.86 -5.57 -3.90
CA GLY A 104 11.98 -6.44 -4.29
C GLY A 104 11.55 -7.40 -5.40
N MET A 105 12.30 -7.48 -6.50
CA MET A 105 11.92 -8.41 -7.61
C MET A 105 12.11 -9.89 -7.24
N ALA A 106 12.96 -10.18 -6.26
CA ALA A 106 13.17 -11.54 -5.75
C ALA A 106 12.37 -11.79 -4.46
N ASP A 107 11.24 -11.09 -4.28
CA ASP A 107 10.34 -11.31 -3.17
C ASP A 107 9.59 -12.63 -3.36
N ASP A 108 9.91 -13.59 -2.49
CA ASP A 108 9.36 -14.94 -2.47
C ASP A 108 8.19 -15.12 -1.48
N ASN A 109 7.82 -14.04 -0.80
CA ASN A 109 6.67 -13.98 0.10
C ASN A 109 5.51 -13.23 -0.58
N VAL A 110 5.62 -11.94 -0.75
CA VAL A 110 4.67 -11.15 -1.57
C VAL A 110 5.29 -10.99 -2.95
N HIS A 111 4.93 -11.85 -3.88
CA HIS A 111 5.52 -11.87 -5.21
C HIS A 111 5.42 -10.51 -5.90
N PHE A 112 6.49 -10.13 -6.61
CA PHE A 112 6.58 -8.86 -7.34
C PHE A 112 5.37 -8.62 -8.27
N GLN A 113 4.69 -9.69 -8.69
CA GLN A 113 3.44 -9.60 -9.47
C GLN A 113 2.43 -8.65 -8.83
N ASN A 114 2.29 -8.65 -7.50
CA ASN A 114 1.41 -7.71 -6.79
C ASN A 114 1.68 -6.25 -7.18
N CYS A 115 2.96 -5.86 -7.17
CA CYS A 115 3.38 -4.51 -7.51
C CYS A 115 3.24 -4.21 -9.01
N ALA A 116 3.64 -5.16 -9.86
CA ALA A 116 3.63 -4.99 -11.32
C ALA A 116 2.20 -4.85 -11.86
N GLU A 117 1.29 -5.72 -11.46
CA GLU A 117 -0.11 -5.69 -11.89
C GLU A 117 -0.84 -4.44 -11.38
N TYR A 118 -0.57 -4.03 -10.13
CA TYR A 118 -1.17 -2.81 -9.62
C TYR A 118 -0.64 -1.54 -10.30
N ALA A 119 0.68 -1.50 -10.60
CA ALA A 119 1.27 -0.42 -11.38
C ALA A 119 0.64 -0.32 -12.77
N GLU A 120 0.45 -1.47 -13.48
CA GLU A 120 -0.23 -1.49 -14.77
C GLU A 120 -1.67 -0.98 -14.65
N GLN A 121 -2.41 -1.39 -13.63
CA GLN A 121 -3.77 -0.89 -13.39
C GLN A 121 -3.80 0.64 -13.23
N LEU A 122 -2.84 1.21 -12.48
CA LEU A 122 -2.74 2.65 -12.31
C LEU A 122 -2.43 3.36 -13.63
N VAL A 123 -1.56 2.77 -14.47
CA VAL A 123 -1.25 3.29 -15.82
C VAL A 123 -2.51 3.33 -16.68
N GLN A 124 -3.28 2.24 -16.71
CA GLN A 124 -4.51 2.16 -17.50
C GLN A 124 -5.59 3.16 -17.03
N LEU A 125 -5.57 3.52 -15.75
CA LEU A 125 -6.44 4.55 -15.18
C LEU A 125 -5.88 5.97 -15.30
N GLY A 126 -4.72 6.16 -15.94
CA GLY A 126 -4.05 7.46 -16.09
C GLY A 126 -3.54 8.06 -14.79
N LYS A 127 -3.41 7.26 -13.72
CA LYS A 127 -2.89 7.70 -12.42
C LYS A 127 -1.37 7.82 -12.46
N GLN A 128 -0.84 8.92 -11.93
CA GLN A 128 0.60 9.11 -11.78
C GLN A 128 1.05 8.58 -10.42
N PHE A 129 2.20 7.93 -10.38
CA PHE A 129 2.82 7.38 -9.18
C PHE A 129 4.34 7.27 -9.35
N ASP A 130 5.05 7.21 -8.25
CA ASP A 130 6.48 6.87 -8.22
C ASP A 130 6.65 5.37 -7.96
N MET A 131 7.73 4.78 -8.48
CA MET A 131 8.07 3.39 -8.26
C MET A 131 9.57 3.22 -7.98
N GLN A 132 9.92 2.38 -7.01
CA GLN A 132 11.29 1.97 -6.71
C GLN A 132 11.39 0.45 -6.65
N VAL A 133 12.12 -0.13 -7.57
CA VAL A 133 12.35 -1.58 -7.64
C VAL A 133 13.77 -1.91 -7.17
N TYR A 134 13.89 -2.96 -6.36
CA TYR A 134 15.16 -3.54 -5.93
C TYR A 134 15.34 -4.90 -6.61
N THR A 135 16.12 -4.94 -7.67
CA THR A 135 16.20 -6.05 -8.64
C THR A 135 16.59 -7.41 -8.05
N ASN A 136 17.39 -7.42 -6.99
CA ASN A 136 17.89 -8.66 -6.36
C ASN A 136 17.65 -8.62 -4.83
N ARG A 137 16.44 -8.26 -4.42
CA ARG A 137 16.06 -8.21 -3.01
C ARG A 137 14.74 -8.94 -2.79
N ASN A 138 14.68 -9.64 -1.65
CA ASN A 138 13.50 -10.35 -1.17
C ASN A 138 12.54 -9.44 -0.42
N HIS A 139 11.57 -10.02 0.29
CA HIS A 139 10.54 -9.32 1.05
C HIS A 139 11.08 -8.31 2.07
N SER A 140 12.22 -8.60 2.68
CA SER A 140 12.83 -7.74 3.70
C SER A 140 13.68 -6.60 3.13
N ILE A 141 13.95 -6.57 1.83
CA ILE A 141 14.72 -5.54 1.11
C ILE A 141 15.99 -5.15 1.88
N TYR A 142 16.88 -6.08 2.12
CA TYR A 142 18.10 -5.88 2.90
C TYR A 142 19.37 -6.32 2.13
N GLY A 143 20.53 -5.99 2.69
CA GLY A 143 21.86 -6.36 2.20
C GLY A 143 22.63 -5.17 1.64
N GLY A 144 23.89 -5.08 2.01
CA GLY A 144 24.74 -3.92 1.67
C GLY A 144 24.11 -2.59 2.06
N ASN A 145 24.14 -1.64 1.16
CA ASN A 145 23.54 -0.30 1.37
C ASN A 145 22.03 -0.23 1.08
N THR A 146 21.38 -1.36 0.80
CA THR A 146 19.98 -1.37 0.31
C THR A 146 19.00 -0.68 1.28
N ARG A 147 19.11 -0.95 2.58
CA ARG A 147 18.21 -0.32 3.55
C ARG A 147 18.47 1.17 3.74
N LEU A 148 19.72 1.59 3.72
CA LEU A 148 20.06 3.01 3.74
C LEU A 148 19.45 3.72 2.53
N HIS A 149 19.62 3.16 1.33
CA HIS A 149 19.02 3.69 0.11
C HIS A 149 17.48 3.73 0.21
N LEU A 150 16.84 2.66 0.68
CA LEU A 150 15.40 2.57 0.84
C LEU A 150 14.87 3.69 1.76
N TYR A 151 15.38 3.77 2.98
CA TYR A 151 14.87 4.79 3.93
C TYR A 151 15.21 6.22 3.50
N THR A 152 16.34 6.43 2.82
CA THR A 152 16.66 7.72 2.21
C THR A 152 15.62 8.06 1.12
N ARG A 153 15.25 7.09 0.27
CA ARG A 153 14.22 7.28 -0.77
C ARG A 153 12.85 7.63 -0.17
N LEU A 154 12.45 6.92 0.89
CA LEU A 154 11.21 7.20 1.62
C LEU A 154 11.20 8.61 2.22
N THR A 155 12.30 8.95 2.93
CA THR A 155 12.44 10.27 3.56
C THR A 155 12.39 11.39 2.52
N ASN A 156 13.13 11.24 1.42
CA ASN A 156 13.14 12.24 0.35
C ASN A 156 11.76 12.38 -0.32
N PHE A 157 11.04 11.27 -0.50
CA PHE A 157 9.69 11.30 -1.03
C PHE A 157 8.75 12.10 -0.12
N PHE A 158 8.69 11.78 1.17
CA PHE A 158 7.85 12.52 2.09
C PHE A 158 8.26 13.99 2.23
N ASN A 159 9.56 14.29 2.29
CA ASN A 159 10.06 15.66 2.33
C ASN A 159 9.67 16.48 1.08
N LYS A 160 9.53 15.83 -0.07
CA LYS A 160 9.08 16.46 -1.32
C LYS A 160 7.57 16.66 -1.32
N GLU A 161 6.82 15.62 -0.99
CA GLU A 161 5.38 15.57 -1.21
C GLU A 161 4.55 16.19 -0.06
N LEU A 162 5.12 16.32 1.14
CA LEU A 162 4.47 16.92 2.29
C LEU A 162 4.84 18.40 2.53
N LYS A 163 5.41 19.05 1.53
CA LYS A 163 5.67 20.51 1.57
C LYS A 163 4.40 21.33 1.43
#